data_94e97897f9daa4a5a2e78e87351ac8f1
#
_entry.id   94e97897f9daa4a5a2e78e87351ac8f1
#
_cell.length_a   1.000
_cell.length_b   1.000
_cell.length_c   1.000
_cell.angle_alpha   90.00
_cell.angle_beta   90.00
_cell.angle_gamma   90.00
#
_symmetry.space_group_name_H-M   'P 1'
#
loop_
_entity.id
_entity.type
_entity.pdbx_description
1 polymer ?
#
loop_
_entity_poly.entity_id
_entity_poly.type
_entity_poly.pdbx_seq_one_letter_code
_entity_poly.pdbx_strand_id
1 'polypeptide(L)'
;MDRAAVAKMGAVASASLCALVGGVVLAQYIFTIKKRTGRKTKIIEMMPEFQKKTVHIKDPGRVEEIICGLIKGGAAKLQLLQLKETYYAIEIDPALTIEEKYPYMVEWYNKSHALLIEQGLEKDKFAEIVRESDVMLKEGYENFFDKLSEHNIPVFIFSAGIGDILEEVIHQAGVYHSNVKVVSNFMDFDENGILRGFKGELIHVYNKHDGALKNTEYFKQLKDNSNIILLGDSQGDLSMADGVANVEHILKIGYLNDKVDELLEKYMDSYDIVLVKDESLEVANSILQKIL
;
A
#
# COMPACT_ATOMS: atom_id res chain seq x y z
N MET A 1 -32.25 5.35 -4.35
CA MET A 1 -30.91 5.83 -4.69
C MET A 1 -29.97 4.69 -4.43
N ASP A 2 -29.38 4.21 -5.48
CA ASP A 2 -28.82 2.85 -5.60
C ASP A 2 -27.48 2.70 -4.87
N ARG A 3 -27.41 1.81 -3.90
CA ARG A 3 -26.20 1.41 -3.18
C ARG A 3 -25.20 0.60 -4.05
N ALA A 4 -25.57 0.33 -5.30
CA ALA A 4 -24.77 -0.48 -6.22
C ALA A 4 -23.67 0.30 -6.96
N ALA A 5 -23.66 1.63 -6.90
CA ALA A 5 -22.69 2.46 -7.61
C ALA A 5 -21.41 2.75 -6.80
N VAL A 6 -21.41 2.48 -5.49
CA VAL A 6 -20.26 2.72 -4.58
C VAL A 6 -19.30 1.52 -4.53
N ALA A 7 -19.76 0.33 -4.91
CA ALA A 7 -18.98 -0.91 -4.82
C ALA A 7 -17.95 -1.15 -5.95
N LYS A 8 -17.81 -0.24 -6.91
CA LYS A 8 -16.92 -0.44 -8.08
C LYS A 8 -15.57 0.27 -8.04
N MET A 9 -15.21 0.93 -6.92
CA MET A 9 -13.92 1.60 -6.78
C MET A 9 -13.05 1.12 -5.63
N GLY A 10 -13.37 0.00 -5.02
CA GLY A 10 -12.70 -0.47 -3.81
C GLY A 10 -12.07 -1.85 -3.95
N ALA A 11 -11.19 -2.08 -4.90
CA ALA A 11 -10.48 -3.34 -4.90
C ALA A 11 -9.18 -3.26 -5.67
N VAL A 12 -8.14 -2.77 -5.06
CA VAL A 12 -6.74 -3.18 -5.38
C VAL A 12 -5.87 -2.89 -4.17
N ALA A 13 -5.72 -3.83 -3.27
CA ALA A 13 -4.80 -3.75 -2.15
C ALA A 13 -3.86 -4.96 -2.14
N SER A 14 -2.78 -4.88 -2.92
CA SER A 14 -1.63 -5.78 -2.81
C SER A 14 -0.45 -5.07 -2.15
N ALA A 15 0.61 -5.76 -1.76
CA ALA A 15 1.80 -5.18 -1.13
C ALA A 15 2.51 -4.16 -2.05
N SER A 16 2.39 -4.29 -3.36
CA SER A 16 2.72 -3.26 -4.35
C SER A 16 1.85 -2.01 -4.17
N LEU A 17 0.64 -2.17 -3.63
CA LEU A 17 -0.28 -1.10 -3.27
C LEU A 17 0.18 -0.30 -2.06
N CYS A 18 0.94 -0.87 -1.12
CA CYS A 18 1.39 -0.11 0.06
C CYS A 18 2.33 1.04 -0.31
N ALA A 19 3.22 0.88 -1.29
CA ALA A 19 4.00 2.01 -1.83
C ALA A 19 3.12 3.00 -2.60
N LEU A 20 2.08 2.48 -3.28
CA LEU A 20 1.14 3.27 -4.06
C LEU A 20 0.06 3.91 -3.19
N VAL A 21 -0.42 3.22 -2.15
CA VAL A 21 -1.40 3.77 -1.21
C VAL A 21 -0.82 4.99 -0.51
N GLY A 22 0.42 4.97 -0.04
CA GLY A 22 1.09 6.17 0.46
C GLY A 22 1.09 7.30 -0.59
N GLY A 23 1.50 7.01 -1.82
CA GLY A 23 1.52 7.99 -2.92
C GLY A 23 0.14 8.47 -3.34
N VAL A 24 -0.86 7.58 -3.40
CA VAL A 24 -2.25 7.93 -3.77
C VAL A 24 -2.94 8.70 -2.66
N VAL A 25 -2.77 8.29 -1.40
CA VAL A 25 -3.31 9.00 -0.23
C VAL A 25 -2.74 10.41 -0.15
N LEU A 26 -1.43 10.56 -0.33
CA LEU A 26 -0.76 11.86 -0.35
C LEU A 26 -1.20 12.71 -1.56
N ALA A 27 -1.38 12.11 -2.72
CA ALA A 27 -1.88 12.80 -3.91
C ALA A 27 -3.35 13.24 -3.73
N GLN A 28 -4.20 12.44 -3.08
CA GLN A 28 -5.59 12.82 -2.77
C GLN A 28 -5.63 13.96 -1.75
N TYR A 29 -4.75 13.97 -0.75
CA TYR A 29 -4.66 15.04 0.23
C TYR A 29 -4.25 16.38 -0.40
N ILE A 30 -3.20 16.40 -1.24
CA ILE A 30 -2.80 17.59 -2.00
C ILE A 30 -3.97 18.10 -2.87
N PHE A 31 -4.78 17.17 -3.38
CA PHE A 31 -6.01 17.46 -4.12
C PHE A 31 -7.07 18.16 -3.24
N THR A 32 -7.29 17.68 -2.01
CA THR A 32 -8.34 18.17 -1.11
C THR A 32 -8.02 19.55 -0.55
N ILE A 33 -6.74 19.84 -0.18
CA ILE A 33 -6.32 21.18 0.26
C ILE A 33 -6.59 22.24 -0.81
N LYS A 34 -6.24 21.96 -2.07
CA LYS A 34 -6.49 22.91 -3.17
C LYS A 34 -7.97 23.09 -3.50
N LYS A 35 -8.83 22.14 -3.12
CA LYS A 35 -10.29 22.25 -3.30
C LYS A 35 -10.95 23.26 -2.35
N ARG A 36 -10.38 23.53 -1.17
CA ARG A 36 -10.92 24.49 -0.18
C ARG A 36 -10.68 25.96 -0.54
N THR A 37 -9.76 26.25 -1.47
CA THR A 37 -9.57 27.61 -1.99
C THR A 37 -10.52 27.88 -3.15
N GLY A 38 -11.75 28.23 -2.83
CA GLY A 38 -12.86 28.36 -3.76
C GLY A 38 -12.60 29.23 -4.98
N ARG A 39 -12.36 28.60 -6.13
CA ARG A 39 -12.37 29.26 -7.44
C ARG A 39 -13.76 29.12 -8.08
N LYS A 40 -14.44 30.26 -8.23
CA LYS A 40 -15.75 30.34 -8.90
C LYS A 40 -15.65 30.39 -10.43
N THR A 41 -14.45 30.55 -11.01
CA THR A 41 -14.23 30.70 -12.46
C THR A 41 -13.78 29.38 -13.07
N LYS A 42 -14.40 28.95 -14.15
CA LYS A 42 -14.01 27.75 -14.89
C LYS A 42 -12.61 27.89 -15.49
N ILE A 43 -11.77 26.87 -15.36
CA ILE A 43 -10.37 26.88 -15.85
C ILE A 43 -10.34 26.99 -17.38
N ILE A 44 -11.23 26.27 -18.07
CA ILE A 44 -11.35 26.34 -19.54
C ILE A 44 -11.65 27.78 -20.02
N GLU A 45 -12.47 28.52 -19.26
CA GLU A 45 -12.79 29.91 -19.58
C GLU A 45 -11.58 30.86 -19.39
N MET A 46 -10.61 30.45 -18.57
CA MET A 46 -9.39 31.21 -18.30
C MET A 46 -8.23 30.91 -19.27
N MET A 47 -8.40 29.92 -20.15
CA MET A 47 -7.38 29.49 -21.11
C MET A 47 -7.75 29.99 -22.52
N PRO A 48 -7.11 31.04 -23.04
CA PRO A 48 -7.48 31.66 -24.34
C PRO A 48 -7.47 30.67 -25.49
N GLU A 49 -6.61 29.64 -25.43
CA GLU A 49 -6.49 28.61 -26.46
C GLU A 49 -7.79 27.81 -26.64
N PHE A 50 -8.54 27.61 -25.57
CA PHE A 50 -9.81 26.88 -25.59
C PHE A 50 -10.95 27.69 -26.22
N GLN A 51 -10.78 29.01 -26.39
CA GLN A 51 -11.75 29.91 -27.00
C GLN A 51 -11.59 30.02 -28.52
N LYS A 52 -10.61 29.36 -29.13
CA LYS A 52 -10.40 29.38 -30.58
C LYS A 52 -11.52 28.60 -31.27
N LYS A 53 -11.96 29.14 -32.43
CA LYS A 53 -13.01 28.51 -33.27
C LYS A 53 -12.66 27.13 -33.78
N THR A 54 -11.38 26.76 -33.75
CA THR A 54 -10.84 25.43 -34.12
C THR A 54 -10.91 24.42 -33.00
N VAL A 55 -11.29 24.81 -31.77
CA VAL A 55 -11.37 23.92 -30.62
C VAL A 55 -12.83 23.52 -30.41
N HIS A 56 -13.13 22.25 -30.61
CA HIS A 56 -14.45 21.69 -30.42
C HIS A 56 -14.45 20.70 -29.23
N ILE A 57 -15.25 20.97 -28.20
CA ILE A 57 -15.33 20.16 -27.00
C ILE A 57 -16.73 19.60 -26.89
N LYS A 58 -16.86 18.26 -26.88
CA LYS A 58 -18.15 17.58 -26.81
C LYS A 58 -18.82 17.76 -25.43
N ASP A 59 -18.06 17.68 -24.36
CA ASP A 59 -18.49 17.84 -22.97
C ASP A 59 -17.54 18.77 -22.21
N PRO A 60 -17.80 20.09 -22.22
CA PRO A 60 -16.95 21.05 -21.52
C PRO A 60 -16.89 20.85 -20.01
N GLY A 61 -17.97 20.32 -19.40
CA GLY A 61 -18.01 20.05 -17.96
C GLY A 61 -17.03 18.95 -17.57
N ARG A 62 -17.03 17.85 -18.33
CA ARG A 62 -16.10 16.75 -18.13
C ARG A 62 -14.64 17.15 -18.38
N VAL A 63 -14.37 17.94 -19.42
CA VAL A 63 -13.03 18.45 -19.70
C VAL A 63 -12.54 19.36 -18.58
N GLU A 64 -13.41 20.25 -18.07
CA GLU A 64 -13.13 21.08 -16.89
C GLU A 64 -12.75 20.22 -15.66
N GLU A 65 -13.52 19.18 -15.36
CA GLU A 65 -13.24 18.25 -14.25
C GLU A 65 -11.89 17.55 -14.42
N ILE A 66 -11.59 17.07 -15.64
CA ILE A 66 -10.31 16.40 -15.94
C ILE A 66 -9.15 17.39 -15.77
N ILE A 67 -9.23 18.59 -16.34
CA ILE A 67 -8.17 19.61 -16.22
C ILE A 67 -8.01 20.04 -14.76
N CYS A 68 -9.10 20.24 -14.04
CA CYS A 68 -9.05 20.49 -12.60
C CYS A 68 -8.37 19.36 -11.84
N GLY A 69 -8.65 18.10 -12.21
CA GLY A 69 -7.99 16.92 -11.67
C GLY A 69 -6.49 16.91 -11.93
N LEU A 70 -6.08 17.16 -13.17
CA LEU A 70 -4.68 17.22 -13.58
C LEU A 70 -3.90 18.34 -12.86
N ILE A 71 -4.49 19.54 -12.80
CA ILE A 71 -3.88 20.69 -12.09
C ILE A 71 -3.73 20.41 -10.60
N LYS A 72 -4.74 19.82 -9.99
CA LYS A 72 -4.72 19.48 -8.54
C LYS A 72 -3.75 18.35 -8.23
N GLY A 73 -3.63 17.38 -9.12
CA GLY A 73 -2.65 16.30 -8.98
C GLY A 73 -1.22 16.77 -9.13
N GLY A 74 -0.99 17.79 -9.93
CA GLY A 74 0.35 18.31 -10.25
C GLY A 74 1.23 17.32 -11.01
N ALA A 75 2.44 17.76 -11.31
CA ALA A 75 3.41 16.95 -12.06
C ALA A 75 3.79 15.64 -11.32
N ALA A 76 3.93 15.70 -10.00
CA ALA A 76 4.32 14.54 -9.20
C ALA A 76 3.30 13.39 -9.28
N LYS A 77 1.99 13.70 -9.29
CA LYS A 77 0.96 12.66 -9.42
C LYS A 77 1.01 11.98 -10.79
N LEU A 78 1.22 12.74 -11.85
CA LEU A 78 1.38 12.19 -13.20
C LEU A 78 2.63 11.32 -13.30
N GLN A 79 3.74 11.75 -12.70
CA GLN A 79 4.99 10.99 -12.67
C GLN A 79 4.85 9.69 -11.86
N LEU A 80 4.17 9.69 -10.69
CA LEU A 80 3.93 8.49 -9.90
C LEU A 80 3.06 7.48 -10.66
N LEU A 81 2.02 7.91 -11.35
CA LEU A 81 1.20 7.04 -12.20
C LEU A 81 2.02 6.45 -13.34
N GLN A 82 2.85 7.25 -14.02
CA GLN A 82 3.72 6.78 -15.09
C GLN A 82 4.75 5.76 -14.57
N LEU A 83 5.33 5.99 -13.40
CA LEU A 83 6.22 5.02 -12.75
C LEU A 83 5.51 3.71 -12.49
N LYS A 84 4.29 3.74 -11.94
CA LYS A 84 3.48 2.54 -11.72
C LYS A 84 3.29 1.75 -13.02
N GLU A 85 2.80 2.40 -14.07
CA GLU A 85 2.52 1.72 -15.35
C GLU A 85 3.79 1.07 -15.92
N THR A 86 4.94 1.73 -15.77
CA THR A 86 6.23 1.24 -16.29
C THR A 86 6.74 0.04 -15.49
N TYR A 87 6.82 0.16 -14.15
CA TYR A 87 7.51 -0.82 -13.32
C TYR A 87 6.60 -1.95 -12.84
N TYR A 88 5.31 -1.73 -12.67
CA TYR A 88 4.37 -2.78 -12.34
C TYR A 88 4.28 -3.84 -13.42
N ALA A 89 4.34 -3.45 -14.69
CA ALA A 89 4.41 -4.40 -15.80
C ALA A 89 5.62 -5.34 -15.69
N ILE A 90 6.78 -4.81 -15.24
CA ILE A 90 7.99 -5.59 -15.01
C ILE A 90 7.84 -6.50 -13.77
N GLU A 91 7.28 -5.97 -12.68
CA GLU A 91 7.06 -6.72 -11.42
C GLU A 91 6.27 -8.00 -11.68
N ILE A 92 5.19 -7.91 -12.45
CA ILE A 92 4.28 -9.03 -12.69
C ILE A 92 4.63 -9.87 -13.92
N ASP A 93 5.67 -9.54 -14.69
CA ASP A 93 6.04 -10.28 -15.90
C ASP A 93 6.51 -11.71 -15.53
N PRO A 94 5.81 -12.75 -15.96
CA PRO A 94 6.19 -14.13 -15.63
C PRO A 94 7.45 -14.61 -16.39
N ALA A 95 7.87 -13.91 -17.43
CA ALA A 95 9.04 -14.27 -18.23
C ALA A 95 10.36 -13.83 -17.59
N LEU A 96 10.31 -12.89 -16.64
CA LEU A 96 11.49 -12.38 -15.95
C LEU A 96 11.68 -13.08 -14.60
N THR A 97 12.94 -13.38 -14.29
CA THR A 97 13.35 -13.89 -12.96
C THR A 97 13.31 -12.77 -11.90
N ILE A 98 13.36 -13.15 -10.63
CA ILE A 98 13.44 -12.17 -9.52
C ILE A 98 14.71 -11.34 -9.63
N GLU A 99 15.83 -11.95 -9.98
CA GLU A 99 17.13 -11.29 -10.17
C GLU A 99 17.07 -10.23 -11.28
N GLU A 100 16.40 -10.53 -12.37
CA GLU A 100 16.21 -9.58 -13.48
C GLU A 100 15.27 -8.41 -13.10
N LYS A 101 14.27 -8.66 -12.26
CA LYS A 101 13.32 -7.65 -11.77
C LYS A 101 13.90 -6.74 -10.69
N TYR A 102 14.84 -7.26 -9.90
CA TYR A 102 15.37 -6.59 -8.70
C TYR A 102 15.84 -5.15 -8.96
N PRO A 103 16.71 -4.86 -9.95
CA PRO A 103 17.19 -3.50 -10.20
C PRO A 103 16.05 -2.52 -10.58
N TYR A 104 15.03 -3.00 -11.26
CA TYR A 104 13.86 -2.18 -11.63
C TYR A 104 13.01 -1.83 -10.40
N MET A 105 12.88 -2.74 -9.43
CA MET A 105 12.18 -2.44 -8.18
C MET A 105 12.94 -1.39 -7.37
N VAL A 106 14.25 -1.52 -7.24
CA VAL A 106 15.09 -0.51 -6.57
C VAL A 106 14.95 0.86 -7.25
N GLU A 107 14.98 0.89 -8.58
CA GLU A 107 14.82 2.13 -9.33
C GLU A 107 13.43 2.76 -9.13
N TRP A 108 12.38 1.96 -9.18
CA TRP A 108 11.00 2.41 -8.99
C TRP A 108 10.80 3.06 -7.63
N TYR A 109 11.20 2.36 -6.57
CA TYR A 109 11.05 2.85 -5.21
C TYR A 109 11.87 4.12 -4.97
N ASN A 110 13.12 4.17 -5.43
CA ASN A 110 13.96 5.37 -5.30
C ASN A 110 13.37 6.57 -6.04
N LYS A 111 12.86 6.40 -7.25
CA LYS A 111 12.17 7.46 -7.99
C LYS A 111 10.90 7.93 -7.30
N SER A 112 10.11 6.98 -6.77
CA SER A 112 8.87 7.29 -6.03
C SER A 112 9.18 8.05 -4.75
N HIS A 113 10.19 7.64 -3.99
CA HIS A 113 10.65 8.31 -2.78
C HIS A 113 11.16 9.73 -3.07
N ALA A 114 11.94 9.90 -4.14
CA ALA A 114 12.42 11.22 -4.56
C ALA A 114 11.26 12.18 -4.87
N LEU A 115 10.24 11.71 -5.59
CA LEU A 115 9.04 12.52 -5.87
C LEU A 115 8.28 12.92 -4.59
N LEU A 116 8.23 12.04 -3.59
CA LEU A 116 7.60 12.37 -2.31
C LEU A 116 8.39 13.43 -1.53
N ILE A 117 9.73 13.33 -1.55
CA ILE A 117 10.62 14.33 -0.93
C ILE A 117 10.43 15.70 -1.61
N GLU A 118 10.38 15.75 -2.93
CA GLU A 118 10.16 17.00 -3.71
C GLU A 118 8.83 17.67 -3.36
N GLN A 119 7.83 16.92 -2.88
CA GLN A 119 6.55 17.50 -2.46
C GLN A 119 6.62 18.23 -1.11
N GLY A 120 7.71 18.10 -0.36
CA GLY A 120 7.86 18.76 0.94
C GLY A 120 6.78 18.35 1.95
N LEU A 121 6.53 17.05 2.08
CA LEU A 121 5.47 16.53 2.94
C LEU A 121 5.74 16.84 4.41
N GLU A 122 4.70 17.29 5.11
CA GLU A 122 4.74 17.64 6.53
C GLU A 122 4.24 16.48 7.39
N LYS A 123 5.01 16.13 8.42
CA LYS A 123 4.71 15.01 9.33
C LYS A 123 3.34 15.16 10.02
N ASP A 124 2.99 16.38 10.43
CA ASP A 124 1.75 16.67 11.14
C ASP A 124 0.48 16.53 10.28
N LYS A 125 0.66 16.37 8.95
CA LYS A 125 -0.44 16.18 8.00
C LYS A 125 -0.86 14.73 7.82
N PHE A 126 -0.10 13.75 8.28
CA PHE A 126 -0.42 12.34 7.99
C PHE A 126 -1.74 11.88 8.58
N ALA A 127 -2.06 12.29 9.80
CA ALA A 127 -3.36 11.96 10.39
C ALA A 127 -4.55 12.49 9.57
N GLU A 128 -4.40 13.70 8.99
CA GLU A 128 -5.41 14.28 8.09
C GLU A 128 -5.44 13.54 6.76
N ILE A 129 -4.27 13.25 6.18
CA ILE A 129 -4.12 12.52 4.92
C ILE A 129 -4.82 11.17 4.98
N VAL A 130 -4.55 10.39 6.01
CA VAL A 130 -5.15 9.06 6.21
C VAL A 130 -6.65 9.17 6.42
N ARG A 131 -7.12 10.08 7.28
CA ARG A 131 -8.55 10.28 7.55
C ARG A 131 -9.35 10.73 6.32
N GLU A 132 -8.73 11.52 5.43
CA GLU A 132 -9.38 12.00 4.20
C GLU A 132 -9.21 11.03 3.01
N SER A 133 -8.48 9.94 3.20
CA SER A 133 -8.30 8.90 2.18
C SER A 133 -9.36 7.81 2.25
N ASP A 134 -9.51 7.07 1.16
CA ASP A 134 -10.38 5.89 1.09
C ASP A 134 -9.65 4.59 1.51
N VAL A 135 -8.55 4.72 2.29
CA VAL A 135 -7.78 3.56 2.74
C VAL A 135 -8.50 2.88 3.89
N MET A 136 -8.74 1.59 3.74
CA MET A 136 -9.37 0.74 4.74
C MET A 136 -8.58 -0.55 4.94
N LEU A 137 -8.64 -1.07 6.17
CA LEU A 137 -8.18 -2.43 6.45
C LEU A 137 -9.20 -3.45 5.90
N LYS A 138 -8.76 -4.69 5.71
CA LYS A 138 -9.63 -5.78 5.26
C LYS A 138 -10.74 -6.04 6.28
N GLU A 139 -11.93 -6.37 5.81
CA GLU A 139 -13.08 -6.70 6.67
C GLU A 139 -12.71 -7.77 7.72
N GLY A 140 -13.18 -7.57 8.95
CA GLY A 140 -12.86 -8.45 10.09
C GLY A 140 -11.52 -8.18 10.75
N TYR A 141 -10.84 -7.06 10.42
CA TYR A 141 -9.56 -6.69 11.02
C TYR A 141 -9.65 -6.46 12.53
N GLU A 142 -10.72 -5.88 13.03
CA GLU A 142 -10.91 -5.63 14.47
C GLU A 142 -10.80 -6.93 15.25
N ASN A 143 -11.62 -7.91 14.86
CA ASN A 143 -11.61 -9.24 15.51
C ASN A 143 -10.23 -9.91 15.39
N PHE A 144 -9.55 -9.78 14.26
CA PHE A 144 -8.22 -10.34 14.04
C PHE A 144 -7.18 -9.76 14.99
N PHE A 145 -7.05 -8.45 15.02
CA PHE A 145 -6.04 -7.79 15.86
C PHE A 145 -6.35 -7.89 17.35
N ASP A 146 -7.62 -7.73 17.73
CA ASP A 146 -8.05 -7.80 19.14
C ASP A 146 -7.83 -9.20 19.72
N LYS A 147 -8.21 -10.24 18.99
CA LYS A 147 -7.99 -11.63 19.45
C LYS A 147 -6.51 -11.96 19.61
N LEU A 148 -5.67 -11.55 18.66
CA LEU A 148 -4.23 -11.74 18.78
C LEU A 148 -3.64 -10.97 19.96
N SER A 149 -4.14 -9.75 20.23
CA SER A 149 -3.72 -8.93 21.36
C SER A 149 -4.17 -9.54 22.70
N GLU A 150 -5.44 -9.98 22.83
CA GLU A 150 -5.99 -10.63 24.02
C GLU A 150 -5.17 -11.85 24.45
N HIS A 151 -4.62 -12.58 23.49
CA HIS A 151 -3.82 -13.78 23.72
C HIS A 151 -2.31 -13.53 23.68
N ASN A 152 -1.87 -12.28 23.61
CA ASN A 152 -0.46 -11.87 23.49
C ASN A 152 0.28 -12.54 22.33
N ILE A 153 -0.42 -12.82 21.22
CA ILE A 153 0.16 -13.39 20.03
C ILE A 153 0.81 -12.27 19.20
N PRO A 154 2.11 -12.37 18.90
CA PRO A 154 2.81 -11.33 18.14
C PRO A 154 2.26 -11.18 16.72
N VAL A 155 2.10 -9.94 16.28
CA VAL A 155 1.76 -9.59 14.90
C VAL A 155 2.94 -8.86 14.27
N PHE A 156 3.52 -9.46 13.23
CA PHE A 156 4.64 -8.88 12.48
C PHE A 156 4.16 -8.44 11.11
N ILE A 157 4.10 -7.13 10.90
CA ILE A 157 3.69 -6.54 9.63
C ILE A 157 4.94 -6.14 8.87
N PHE A 158 5.18 -6.78 7.74
CA PHE A 158 6.32 -6.51 6.89
C PHE A 158 5.83 -5.95 5.55
N SER A 159 6.03 -4.66 5.34
CA SER A 159 5.52 -3.94 4.18
C SER A 159 6.61 -3.23 3.41
N ALA A 160 6.53 -3.29 2.08
CA ALA A 160 7.35 -2.49 1.18
C ALA A 160 6.80 -1.06 0.99
N GLY A 161 5.68 -0.73 1.63
CA GLY A 161 5.07 0.59 1.58
C GLY A 161 5.75 1.63 2.45
N ILE A 162 5.00 2.68 2.79
CA ILE A 162 5.44 3.77 3.67
C ILE A 162 4.95 3.47 5.08
N GLY A 163 5.91 3.24 6.00
CA GLY A 163 5.65 2.80 7.36
C GLY A 163 4.81 3.80 8.16
N ASP A 164 5.11 5.09 8.05
CA ASP A 164 4.38 6.15 8.77
C ASP A 164 2.89 6.19 8.38
N ILE A 165 2.57 5.97 7.11
CA ILE A 165 1.18 5.90 6.63
C ILE A 165 0.51 4.62 7.13
N LEU A 166 1.21 3.49 7.05
CA LEU A 166 0.69 2.20 7.50
C LEU A 166 0.38 2.21 9.00
N GLU A 167 1.30 2.72 9.82
CA GLU A 167 1.07 2.87 11.27
C GLU A 167 -0.13 3.79 11.55
N GLU A 168 -0.24 4.91 10.85
CA GLU A 168 -1.35 5.85 11.03
C GLU A 168 -2.71 5.22 10.67
N VAL A 169 -2.77 4.41 9.59
CA VAL A 169 -3.98 3.65 9.22
C VAL A 169 -4.40 2.70 10.35
N ILE A 170 -3.45 1.93 10.89
CA ILE A 170 -3.70 0.98 11.97
C ILE A 170 -4.08 1.71 13.27
N HIS A 171 -3.46 2.86 13.56
CA HIS A 171 -3.79 3.72 14.69
C HIS A 171 -5.22 4.27 14.60
N GLN A 172 -5.61 4.84 13.44
CA GLN A 172 -6.96 5.36 13.25
C GLN A 172 -8.02 4.26 13.25
N ALA A 173 -7.66 3.05 12.84
CA ALA A 173 -8.52 1.87 12.97
C ALA A 173 -8.66 1.36 14.42
N GLY A 174 -7.87 1.90 15.37
CA GLY A 174 -7.95 1.55 16.79
C GLY A 174 -7.31 0.21 17.15
N VAL A 175 -6.53 -0.41 16.26
CA VAL A 175 -5.98 -1.76 16.44
C VAL A 175 -4.44 -1.82 16.49
N TYR A 176 -3.78 -0.68 16.71
CA TYR A 176 -2.33 -0.65 16.93
C TYR A 176 -1.97 -1.06 18.37
N HIS A 177 -2.12 -2.35 18.66
CA HIS A 177 -1.85 -2.91 19.97
C HIS A 177 -0.35 -3.12 20.22
N SER A 178 0.04 -3.35 21.47
CA SER A 178 1.44 -3.51 21.89
C SER A 178 2.14 -4.76 21.33
N ASN A 179 1.36 -5.75 20.85
CA ASN A 179 1.84 -6.96 20.21
C ASN A 179 2.14 -6.77 18.71
N VAL A 180 1.84 -5.59 18.13
CA VAL A 180 2.07 -5.29 16.71
C VAL A 180 3.45 -4.71 16.51
N LYS A 181 4.22 -5.30 15.59
CA LYS A 181 5.52 -4.81 15.11
C LYS A 181 5.44 -4.52 13.62
N VAL A 182 5.71 -3.27 13.24
CA VAL A 182 5.78 -2.86 11.83
C VAL A 182 7.22 -2.73 11.38
N VAL A 183 7.54 -3.30 10.23
CA VAL A 183 8.80 -3.11 9.50
C VAL A 183 8.45 -2.67 8.08
N SER A 184 8.91 -1.47 7.70
CA SER A 184 8.55 -0.84 6.43
C SER A 184 9.53 0.29 6.10
N ASN A 185 9.33 0.99 4.98
CA ASN A 185 10.09 2.19 4.64
C ASN A 185 9.57 3.38 5.45
N PHE A 186 10.25 3.71 6.54
CA PHE A 186 9.91 4.86 7.37
C PHE A 186 10.52 6.15 6.86
N MET A 187 9.76 7.22 6.92
CA MET A 187 10.18 8.56 6.53
C MET A 187 11.17 9.16 7.52
N ASP A 188 12.09 9.97 7.01
CA ASP A 188 13.00 10.79 7.80
C ASP A 188 12.65 12.26 7.59
N PHE A 189 12.41 12.97 8.70
CA PHE A 189 11.96 14.36 8.71
C PHE A 189 13.07 15.27 9.24
N ASP A 190 13.11 16.49 8.75
CA ASP A 190 13.95 17.53 9.30
C ASP A 190 13.37 18.10 10.63
N GLU A 191 14.05 19.09 11.21
CA GLU A 191 13.65 19.74 12.44
C GLU A 191 12.32 20.52 12.36
N ASN A 192 11.88 20.85 11.16
CA ASN A 192 10.60 21.49 10.87
C ASN A 192 9.48 20.48 10.58
N GLY A 193 9.78 19.18 10.59
CA GLY A 193 8.83 18.13 10.26
C GLY A 193 8.62 17.94 8.78
N ILE A 194 9.51 18.44 7.92
CA ILE A 194 9.44 18.28 6.46
C ILE A 194 10.20 17.03 6.05
N LEU A 195 9.61 16.24 5.15
CA LEU A 195 10.21 15.03 4.60
C LEU A 195 11.51 15.37 3.87
N ARG A 196 12.62 14.77 4.31
CA ARG A 196 13.96 14.93 3.71
C ARG A 196 14.54 13.63 3.17
N GLY A 197 13.98 12.47 3.57
CA GLY A 197 14.49 11.16 3.17
C GLY A 197 13.70 10.01 3.75
N PHE A 198 14.29 8.82 3.66
CA PHE A 198 13.76 7.60 4.27
C PHE A 198 14.83 6.94 5.13
N LYS A 199 14.40 6.30 6.23
CA LYS A 199 15.28 5.66 7.21
C LYS A 199 15.66 4.25 6.78
N GLY A 200 16.89 3.87 7.06
CA GLY A 200 17.38 2.51 6.85
C GLY A 200 17.59 2.14 5.38
N GLU A 201 17.59 0.85 5.13
CA GLU A 201 17.71 0.33 3.78
C GLU A 201 16.33 0.22 3.12
N LEU A 202 16.31 0.40 1.81
CA LEU A 202 15.09 0.28 1.03
C LEU A 202 14.50 -1.13 1.11
N ILE A 203 13.22 -1.21 1.45
CA ILE A 203 12.42 -2.43 1.41
C ILE A 203 11.56 -2.40 0.16
N HIS A 204 11.63 -3.44 -0.66
CA HIS A 204 10.78 -3.66 -1.82
C HIS A 204 10.30 -5.11 -1.90
N VAL A 205 9.45 -5.42 -2.87
CA VAL A 205 8.76 -6.72 -2.95
C VAL A 205 9.72 -7.93 -2.95
N TYR A 206 10.90 -7.81 -3.53
CA TYR A 206 11.83 -8.94 -3.68
C TYR A 206 13.01 -8.96 -2.68
N ASN A 207 13.06 -8.06 -1.70
CA ASN A 207 14.10 -8.13 -0.65
C ASN A 207 13.54 -8.34 0.76
N LYS A 208 12.31 -8.83 0.89
CA LYS A 208 11.70 -9.14 2.19
C LYS A 208 12.44 -10.26 2.93
N HIS A 209 13.09 -11.19 2.22
CA HIS A 209 13.97 -12.17 2.82
C HIS A 209 15.10 -11.51 3.65
N ASP A 210 15.85 -10.59 3.05
CA ASP A 210 16.95 -9.90 3.73
C ASP A 210 16.44 -9.07 4.93
N GLY A 211 15.28 -8.42 4.76
CA GLY A 211 14.63 -7.68 5.83
C GLY A 211 14.19 -8.59 6.98
N ALA A 212 13.67 -9.78 6.70
CA ALA A 212 13.34 -10.77 7.72
C ALA A 212 14.58 -11.22 8.50
N LEU A 213 15.69 -11.54 7.81
CA LEU A 213 16.95 -11.90 8.45
C LEU A 213 17.52 -10.80 9.36
N LYS A 214 17.38 -9.52 8.98
CA LYS A 214 17.78 -8.38 9.81
C LYS A 214 16.95 -8.21 11.09
N ASN A 215 15.74 -8.76 11.13
CA ASN A 215 14.89 -8.76 12.32
C ASN A 215 15.05 -10.01 13.20
N THR A 216 16.11 -10.79 13.00
CA THR A 216 16.37 -12.03 13.73
C THR A 216 16.36 -11.83 15.26
N GLU A 217 16.84 -10.69 15.77
CA GLU A 217 16.82 -10.41 17.22
C GLU A 217 15.38 -10.27 17.75
N TYR A 218 14.45 -9.70 16.97
CA TYR A 218 13.05 -9.70 17.31
C TYR A 218 12.48 -11.12 17.30
N PHE A 219 12.76 -11.89 16.26
CA PHE A 219 12.29 -13.28 16.14
C PHE A 219 12.89 -14.21 17.22
N LYS A 220 14.12 -13.96 17.70
CA LYS A 220 14.69 -14.69 18.83
C LYS A 220 13.88 -14.50 20.13
N GLN A 221 13.25 -13.34 20.31
CA GLN A 221 12.36 -13.10 21.45
C GLN A 221 11.07 -13.92 21.35
N LEU A 222 10.71 -14.36 20.16
CA LEU A 222 9.53 -15.17 19.85
C LEU A 222 9.83 -16.68 19.81
N LYS A 223 10.91 -17.13 20.43
CA LYS A 223 11.41 -18.51 20.36
C LYS A 223 10.38 -19.59 20.74
N ASP A 224 9.39 -19.21 21.54
CA ASP A 224 8.32 -20.11 22.00
C ASP A 224 7.09 -20.08 21.06
N ASN A 225 7.12 -19.23 20.01
CA ASN A 225 6.08 -19.10 18.98
C ASN A 225 6.52 -19.85 17.71
N SER A 226 6.45 -21.20 17.75
CA SER A 226 6.94 -22.06 16.65
C SER A 226 5.95 -22.22 15.50
N ASN A 227 4.69 -21.75 15.66
CA ASN A 227 3.65 -21.86 14.66
C ASN A 227 3.36 -20.46 14.05
N ILE A 228 3.26 -20.42 12.74
CA ILE A 228 3.12 -19.17 12.00
C ILE A 228 1.88 -19.23 11.10
N ILE A 229 1.09 -18.15 11.09
CA ILE A 229 0.13 -17.88 10.03
C ILE A 229 0.70 -16.71 9.22
N LEU A 230 1.05 -16.96 7.96
CA LEU A 230 1.58 -15.97 7.04
C LEU A 230 0.46 -15.53 6.09
N LEU A 231 0.20 -14.23 6.05
CA LEU A 231 -0.76 -13.60 5.14
C LEU A 231 0.01 -12.77 4.12
N GLY A 232 -0.16 -13.02 2.84
CA GLY A 232 0.55 -12.31 1.79
C GLY A 232 -0.26 -12.18 0.51
N ASP A 233 0.13 -11.27 -0.35
CA ASP A 233 -0.51 -11.03 -1.66
C ASP A 233 0.51 -11.04 -2.82
N SER A 234 1.76 -11.38 -2.51
CA SER A 234 2.83 -11.50 -3.51
C SER A 234 3.75 -12.68 -3.24
N GLN A 235 4.48 -13.13 -4.25
CA GLN A 235 5.50 -14.17 -4.09
C GLN A 235 6.63 -13.75 -3.14
N GLY A 236 6.90 -12.46 -3.04
CA GLY A 236 7.91 -11.91 -2.13
C GLY A 236 7.53 -12.06 -0.65
N ASP A 237 6.25 -12.21 -0.33
CA ASP A 237 5.77 -12.35 1.05
C ASP A 237 6.08 -13.72 1.64
N LEU A 238 6.28 -14.73 0.81
CA LEU A 238 6.58 -16.10 1.25
C LEU A 238 7.86 -16.17 2.10
N SER A 239 8.78 -15.25 1.90
CA SER A 239 10.04 -15.16 2.63
C SER A 239 10.01 -14.33 3.92
N MET A 240 8.85 -13.75 4.28
CA MET A 240 8.74 -12.91 5.48
C MET A 240 9.01 -13.65 6.80
N ALA A 241 8.86 -14.97 6.81
CA ALA A 241 9.08 -15.80 7.99
C ALA A 241 10.50 -16.39 8.06
N ASP A 242 11.37 -16.13 7.10
CA ASP A 242 12.69 -16.78 6.98
C ASP A 242 13.64 -16.46 8.16
N GLY A 243 13.38 -15.38 8.90
CA GLY A 243 14.14 -15.03 10.11
C GLY A 243 13.70 -15.76 11.38
N VAL A 244 12.61 -16.53 11.35
CA VAL A 244 12.06 -17.21 12.53
C VAL A 244 12.77 -18.54 12.75
N ALA A 245 13.33 -18.71 13.96
CA ALA A 245 13.96 -19.97 14.34
C ALA A 245 12.91 -21.00 14.84
N ASN A 246 13.21 -22.29 14.65
CA ASN A 246 12.42 -23.41 15.19
C ASN A 246 10.95 -23.42 14.76
N VAL A 247 10.67 -23.09 13.51
CA VAL A 247 9.32 -23.19 12.95
C VAL A 247 8.88 -24.65 12.89
N GLU A 248 7.80 -24.98 13.57
CA GLU A 248 7.15 -26.31 13.54
C GLU A 248 6.11 -26.39 12.43
N HIS A 249 5.24 -25.37 12.38
CA HIS A 249 4.19 -25.27 11.37
C HIS A 249 4.09 -23.84 10.85
N ILE A 250 3.91 -23.72 9.54
CA ILE A 250 3.59 -22.47 8.87
C ILE A 250 2.39 -22.69 7.95
N LEU A 251 1.35 -21.89 8.13
CA LEU A 251 0.19 -21.84 7.24
C LEU A 251 0.28 -20.57 6.40
N LYS A 252 0.35 -20.72 5.09
CA LYS A 252 0.48 -19.63 4.14
C LYS A 252 -0.85 -19.36 3.46
N ILE A 253 -1.42 -18.17 3.68
CA ILE A 253 -2.68 -17.71 3.09
C ILE A 253 -2.36 -16.59 2.11
N GLY A 254 -2.63 -16.83 0.82
CA GLY A 254 -2.37 -15.89 -0.27
C GLY A 254 -3.64 -15.17 -0.70
N TYR A 255 -3.57 -13.86 -0.86
CA TYR A 255 -4.64 -13.04 -1.45
C TYR A 255 -4.34 -12.78 -2.92
N LEU A 256 -5.15 -13.30 -3.82
CA LEU A 256 -5.02 -13.11 -5.27
C LEU A 256 -6.18 -12.28 -5.80
N ASN A 257 -5.97 -10.96 -5.91
CA ASN A 257 -7.01 -10.02 -6.31
C ASN A 257 -6.89 -9.52 -7.75
N ASP A 258 -5.70 -9.65 -8.35
CA ASP A 258 -5.42 -9.22 -9.72
C ASP A 258 -4.90 -10.39 -10.57
N LYS A 259 -5.13 -10.36 -11.89
CA LYS A 259 -4.66 -11.35 -12.83
C LYS A 259 -4.91 -12.82 -12.42
N VAL A 260 -6.12 -13.08 -11.89
CA VAL A 260 -6.48 -14.37 -11.30
C VAL A 260 -6.23 -15.51 -12.27
N ASP A 261 -6.70 -15.40 -13.52
CA ASP A 261 -6.61 -16.46 -14.53
C ASP A 261 -5.14 -16.79 -14.90
N GLU A 262 -4.23 -15.79 -14.78
CA GLU A 262 -2.82 -15.94 -15.12
C GLU A 262 -1.99 -16.48 -13.95
N LEU A 263 -2.36 -16.15 -12.71
CA LEU A 263 -1.52 -16.35 -11.53
C LEU A 263 -2.04 -17.41 -10.57
N LEU A 264 -3.28 -17.90 -10.72
CA LEU A 264 -3.91 -18.82 -9.77
C LEU A 264 -3.09 -20.09 -9.53
N GLU A 265 -2.64 -20.75 -10.60
CA GLU A 265 -1.84 -21.98 -10.47
C GLU A 265 -0.55 -21.71 -9.69
N LYS A 266 0.16 -20.63 -10.02
CA LYS A 266 1.39 -20.24 -9.35
C LYS A 266 1.17 -19.93 -7.85
N TYR A 267 0.04 -19.31 -7.50
CA TYR A 267 -0.31 -19.05 -6.10
C TYR A 267 -0.68 -20.34 -5.37
N MET A 268 -1.41 -21.25 -6.01
CA MET A 268 -1.74 -22.55 -5.43
C MET A 268 -0.52 -23.44 -5.20
N ASP A 269 0.54 -23.29 -6.00
CA ASP A 269 1.82 -23.99 -5.80
C ASP A 269 2.64 -23.41 -4.63
N SER A 270 2.36 -22.17 -4.23
CA SER A 270 3.18 -21.41 -3.28
C SER A 270 2.52 -21.17 -1.92
N TYR A 271 1.20 -21.06 -1.90
CA TYR A 271 0.39 -20.82 -0.72
C TYR A 271 -0.47 -22.06 -0.42
N ASP A 272 -0.71 -22.33 0.86
CA ASP A 272 -1.55 -23.45 1.29
C ASP A 272 -3.05 -23.15 1.06
N ILE A 273 -3.44 -21.88 1.17
CA ILE A 273 -4.78 -21.37 0.90
C ILE A 273 -4.66 -20.15 0.01
N VAL A 274 -5.44 -20.10 -1.08
CA VAL A 274 -5.52 -18.93 -1.96
C VAL A 274 -6.93 -18.35 -1.92
N LEU A 275 -7.02 -17.09 -1.50
CA LEU A 275 -8.27 -16.32 -1.45
C LEU A 275 -8.33 -15.42 -2.68
N VAL A 276 -9.33 -15.64 -3.52
CA VAL A 276 -9.48 -14.96 -4.80
C VAL A 276 -10.52 -13.85 -4.67
N LYS A 277 -10.10 -12.60 -4.95
CA LYS A 277 -10.96 -11.40 -4.86
C LYS A 277 -11.65 -11.28 -3.49
N ASP A 278 -10.95 -11.68 -2.44
CA ASP A 278 -11.41 -11.63 -1.06
C ASP A 278 -10.80 -10.41 -0.35
N GLU A 279 -11.66 -9.57 0.20
CA GLU A 279 -11.27 -8.36 0.93
C GLU A 279 -11.43 -8.53 2.45
N SER A 280 -11.52 -9.79 2.93
CA SER A 280 -11.75 -10.08 4.33
C SER A 280 -10.60 -10.86 4.99
N LEU A 281 -10.58 -10.85 6.32
CA LEU A 281 -9.77 -11.70 7.18
C LEU A 281 -10.57 -12.87 7.76
N GLU A 282 -11.74 -13.18 7.22
CA GLU A 282 -12.66 -14.17 7.80
C GLU A 282 -12.06 -15.58 7.87
N VAL A 283 -11.32 -15.99 6.82
CA VAL A 283 -10.67 -17.32 6.84
C VAL A 283 -9.61 -17.37 7.96
N ALA A 284 -8.78 -16.33 8.09
CA ALA A 284 -7.79 -16.24 9.15
C ALA A 284 -8.47 -16.20 10.54
N ASN A 285 -9.54 -15.41 10.70
CA ASN A 285 -10.33 -15.32 11.93
C ASN A 285 -10.97 -16.67 12.31
N SER A 286 -11.50 -17.40 11.33
CA SER A 286 -12.08 -18.72 11.55
C SER A 286 -11.04 -19.74 12.05
N ILE A 287 -9.83 -19.68 11.51
CA ILE A 287 -8.71 -20.51 11.94
C ILE A 287 -8.30 -20.14 13.37
N LEU A 288 -8.11 -18.85 13.65
CA LEU A 288 -7.77 -18.36 14.99
C LEU A 288 -8.80 -18.80 16.03
N GLN A 289 -10.10 -18.74 15.71
CA GLN A 289 -11.17 -19.21 16.61
C GLN A 289 -11.07 -20.69 16.99
N LYS A 290 -10.39 -21.51 16.18
CA LYS A 290 -10.17 -22.92 16.48
C LYS A 290 -8.89 -23.18 17.27
N ILE A 291 -7.97 -22.22 17.23
CA ILE A 291 -6.68 -22.28 17.94
C ILE A 291 -6.81 -21.69 19.35
N LEU A 292 -7.55 -20.59 19.47
CA LEU A 292 -7.77 -19.83 20.70
C LEU A 292 -9.09 -20.22 21.38
#